data_a197c93856ab85a89d335d337addae2e
#
_entry.id   a197c93856ab85a89d335d337addae2e
#
_cell.length_a   1.000
_cell.length_b   1.000
_cell.length_c   1.000
_cell.angle_alpha   90.00
_cell.angle_beta   90.00
_cell.angle_gamma   90.00
#
_symmetry.space_group_name_H-M   'P 1'
#
loop_
_entity.id
_entity.type
_entity.pdbx_description
1 polymer ?
#
loop_
_entity_poly.entity_id
_entity_poly.type
_entity_poly.pdbx_seq_one_letter_code
_entity_poly.pdbx_strand_id
1 'polypeptide(L)'
;MSRGERGLSASVEAAIILPVLVLFLGLLISSARISIAQQHVDSAAASGARAASLERGSRAAESAARDAVEAALVASDTGCSTLQVGVEAAALEAPLASAGSVRVEITCEASLSDVALPLIPGGVTLNSARSSPVDPLRGR
;
A
#
# COMPACT_ATOMS: atom_id res chain seq x y z
N MET A 1 -52.12 12.71 26.99
CA MET A 1 -51.02 12.22 26.13
C MET A 1 -50.24 11.22 26.96
N SER A 2 -50.34 9.94 26.62
CA SER A 2 -49.83 8.84 27.45
C SER A 2 -48.30 8.73 27.34
N ARG A 3 -47.65 8.40 28.45
CA ARG A 3 -46.18 8.15 28.56
C ARG A 3 -45.73 7.03 27.62
N GLY A 4 -46.61 6.18 27.11
CA GLY A 4 -46.32 5.09 26.19
C GLY A 4 -45.96 5.52 24.78
N GLU A 5 -46.52 6.59 24.26
CA GLU A 5 -46.30 7.06 22.88
C GLU A 5 -44.90 7.69 22.69
N ARG A 6 -44.35 8.30 23.73
CA ARG A 6 -42.98 8.87 23.67
C ARG A 6 -41.92 7.78 23.64
N GLY A 7 -42.16 6.65 24.27
CA GLY A 7 -41.22 5.50 24.24
C GLY A 7 -41.18 4.79 22.89
N LEU A 8 -42.34 4.68 22.23
CA LEU A 8 -42.42 4.06 20.90
C LEU A 8 -41.74 4.92 19.82
N SER A 9 -41.89 6.25 19.88
CA SER A 9 -41.21 7.15 18.95
C SER A 9 -39.70 7.10 19.05
N ALA A 10 -39.16 7.08 20.28
CA ALA A 10 -37.70 6.98 20.51
C ALA A 10 -37.12 5.63 20.08
N SER A 11 -37.88 4.53 20.23
CA SER A 11 -37.42 3.20 19.80
C SER A 11 -37.37 3.06 18.28
N VAL A 12 -38.36 3.64 17.57
CA VAL A 12 -38.37 3.63 16.11
C VAL A 12 -37.23 4.49 15.54
N GLU A 13 -36.98 5.64 16.13
CA GLU A 13 -35.87 6.53 15.74
C GLU A 13 -34.51 5.83 15.94
N ALA A 14 -34.28 5.20 17.10
CA ALA A 14 -33.09 4.44 17.38
C ALA A 14 -32.89 3.25 16.41
N ALA A 15 -33.99 2.57 16.04
CA ALA A 15 -33.95 1.44 15.11
C ALA A 15 -33.47 1.83 13.70
N ILE A 16 -33.68 3.09 13.31
CA ILE A 16 -33.20 3.61 12.01
C ILE A 16 -31.77 4.17 12.15
N ILE A 17 -31.48 4.89 13.23
CA ILE A 17 -30.17 5.55 13.42
C ILE A 17 -29.07 4.53 13.67
N LEU A 18 -29.29 3.47 14.47
CA LEU A 18 -28.29 2.47 14.82
C LEU A 18 -27.67 1.77 13.59
N PRO A 19 -28.44 1.24 12.64
CA PRO A 19 -27.85 0.63 11.43
C PRO A 19 -27.00 1.62 10.62
N VAL A 20 -27.45 2.88 10.50
CA VAL A 20 -26.72 3.93 9.77
C VAL A 20 -25.38 4.23 10.46
N LEU A 21 -25.37 4.33 11.78
CA LEU A 21 -24.14 4.54 12.56
C LEU A 21 -23.15 3.36 12.40
N VAL A 22 -23.65 2.12 12.43
CA VAL A 22 -22.82 0.93 12.24
C VAL A 22 -22.20 0.90 10.84
N LEU A 23 -22.99 1.22 9.80
CA LEU A 23 -22.49 1.32 8.43
C LEU A 23 -21.45 2.43 8.29
N PHE A 24 -21.69 3.58 8.90
CA PHE A 24 -20.75 4.70 8.88
C PHE A 24 -19.43 4.37 9.58
N LEU A 25 -19.48 3.74 10.76
CA LEU A 25 -18.30 3.23 11.45
C LEU A 25 -17.54 2.19 10.64
N GLY A 26 -18.26 1.26 10.01
CA GLY A 26 -17.68 0.26 9.10
C GLY A 26 -16.92 0.91 7.95
N LEU A 27 -17.50 1.95 7.34
CA LEU A 27 -16.86 2.70 6.27
C LEU A 27 -15.58 3.41 6.73
N LEU A 28 -15.60 4.03 7.92
CA LEU A 28 -14.42 4.69 8.48
C LEU A 28 -13.27 3.70 8.74
N ILE A 29 -13.59 2.55 9.34
CA ILE A 29 -12.60 1.50 9.63
C ILE A 29 -12.01 0.95 8.32
N SER A 30 -12.86 0.70 7.32
CA SER A 30 -12.41 0.22 6.01
C SER A 30 -11.48 1.22 5.33
N SER A 31 -11.82 2.50 5.35
CA SER A 31 -10.99 3.56 4.79
C SER A 31 -9.63 3.65 5.49
N ALA A 32 -9.60 3.53 6.80
CA ALA A 32 -8.37 3.53 7.58
C ALA A 32 -7.46 2.33 7.22
N ARG A 33 -8.03 1.13 7.06
CA ARG A 33 -7.27 -0.07 6.67
C ARG A 33 -6.67 0.06 5.28
N ILE A 34 -7.41 0.57 4.31
CA ILE A 34 -6.89 0.82 2.95
C ILE A 34 -5.72 1.82 3.00
N SER A 35 -5.85 2.88 3.81
CA SER A 35 -4.77 3.87 3.97
C SER A 35 -3.51 3.27 4.59
N ILE A 36 -3.64 2.36 5.57
CA ILE A 36 -2.52 1.64 6.17
C ILE A 36 -1.86 0.72 5.15
N ALA A 37 -2.65 -0.05 4.40
CA ALA A 37 -2.12 -0.92 3.35
C ALA A 37 -1.36 -0.12 2.27
N GLN A 38 -1.87 1.06 1.88
CA GLN A 38 -1.17 1.97 0.96
C GLN A 38 0.18 2.43 1.53
N GLN A 39 0.25 2.76 2.82
CA GLN A 39 1.52 3.14 3.48
C GLN A 39 2.53 1.99 3.49
N HIS A 40 2.08 0.75 3.66
CA HIS A 40 2.95 -0.43 3.60
C HIS A 40 3.54 -0.61 2.18
N VAL A 41 2.71 -0.48 1.14
CA VAL A 41 3.17 -0.53 -0.26
C VAL A 41 4.14 0.62 -0.56
N ASP A 42 3.87 1.82 -0.06
CA ASP A 42 4.76 2.97 -0.17
C ASP A 42 6.12 2.74 0.49
N SER A 43 6.12 2.15 1.68
CA SER A 43 7.34 1.78 2.41
C SER A 43 8.13 0.68 1.70
N ALA A 44 7.41 -0.31 1.14
CA ALA A 44 8.02 -1.38 0.35
C ALA A 44 8.71 -0.84 -0.90
N ALA A 45 8.05 0.08 -1.64
CA ALA A 45 8.64 0.73 -2.80
C ALA A 45 9.90 1.54 -2.45
N ALA A 46 9.88 2.25 -1.32
CA ALA A 46 11.03 3.00 -0.85
C ALA A 46 12.20 2.08 -0.45
N SER A 47 11.90 0.95 0.17
CA SER A 47 12.91 -0.08 0.52
C SER A 47 13.53 -0.69 -0.72
N GLY A 48 12.71 -1.05 -1.71
CA GLY A 48 13.16 -1.55 -3.00
C GLY A 48 14.04 -0.55 -3.76
N ALA A 49 13.63 0.71 -3.84
CA ALA A 49 14.40 1.75 -4.51
C ALA A 49 15.77 1.98 -3.84
N ARG A 50 15.80 1.91 -2.51
CA ARG A 50 17.05 2.03 -1.74
C ARG A 50 17.96 0.84 -1.97
N ALA A 51 17.43 -0.39 -1.91
CA ALA A 51 18.20 -1.60 -2.18
C ALA A 51 18.79 -1.57 -3.60
N ALA A 52 17.97 -1.26 -4.59
CA ALA A 52 18.39 -1.14 -5.98
C ALA A 52 19.47 -0.09 -6.21
N SER A 53 19.40 1.06 -5.52
CA SER A 53 20.37 2.16 -5.69
C SER A 53 21.78 1.83 -5.17
N LEU A 54 21.91 0.80 -4.35
CA LEU A 54 23.21 0.33 -3.82
C LEU A 54 23.91 -0.67 -4.76
N GLU A 55 23.19 -1.21 -5.73
CA GLU A 55 23.71 -2.17 -6.68
C GLU A 55 24.55 -1.51 -7.79
N ARG A 56 25.42 -2.30 -8.43
CA ARG A 56 26.35 -1.82 -9.45
C ARG A 56 25.88 -2.02 -10.89
N GLY A 57 24.78 -2.71 -11.09
CA GLY A 57 24.24 -3.01 -12.41
C GLY A 57 22.73 -3.21 -12.38
N SER A 58 22.08 -2.96 -13.52
CA SER A 58 20.61 -2.98 -13.64
C SER A 58 19.99 -4.32 -13.24
N ARG A 59 20.58 -5.44 -13.66
CA ARG A 59 20.06 -6.78 -13.32
C ARG A 59 20.14 -7.09 -11.81
N ALA A 60 21.24 -6.73 -11.15
CA ALA A 60 21.38 -6.89 -9.71
C ALA A 60 20.41 -5.97 -8.96
N ALA A 61 20.23 -4.75 -9.45
CA ALA A 61 19.26 -3.79 -8.91
C ALA A 61 17.82 -4.30 -8.99
N GLU A 62 17.43 -4.91 -10.11
CA GLU A 62 16.10 -5.53 -10.23
C GLU A 62 15.88 -6.64 -9.21
N SER A 63 16.85 -7.54 -9.04
CA SER A 63 16.76 -8.62 -8.06
C SER A 63 16.68 -8.07 -6.64
N ALA A 64 17.60 -7.18 -6.28
CA ALA A 64 17.65 -6.58 -4.94
C ALA A 64 16.38 -5.77 -4.62
N ALA A 65 15.82 -5.07 -5.61
CA ALA A 65 14.55 -4.35 -5.44
C ALA A 65 13.39 -5.29 -5.14
N ARG A 66 13.25 -6.37 -5.91
CA ARG A 66 12.18 -7.36 -5.73
C ARG A 66 12.27 -8.03 -4.36
N ASP A 67 13.44 -8.51 -3.99
CA ASP A 67 13.69 -9.16 -2.71
C ASP A 67 13.35 -8.23 -1.54
N ALA A 68 13.75 -6.95 -1.63
CA ALA A 68 13.47 -5.96 -0.59
C ALA A 68 11.98 -5.60 -0.51
N VAL A 69 11.29 -5.51 -1.65
CA VAL A 69 9.83 -5.27 -1.71
C VAL A 69 9.07 -6.42 -1.09
N GLU A 70 9.38 -7.66 -1.50
CA GLU A 70 8.72 -8.85 -0.96
C GLU A 70 8.94 -8.99 0.55
N ALA A 71 10.16 -8.80 1.01
CA ALA A 71 10.49 -8.83 2.44
C ALA A 71 9.72 -7.76 3.24
N ALA A 72 9.58 -6.55 2.69
CA ALA A 72 8.86 -5.46 3.35
C ALA A 72 7.34 -5.73 3.43
N LEU A 73 6.75 -6.29 2.36
CA LEU A 73 5.32 -6.65 2.34
C LEU A 73 5.02 -7.80 3.30
N VAL A 74 5.89 -8.81 3.36
CA VAL A 74 5.78 -9.93 4.32
C VAL A 74 5.89 -9.41 5.75
N ALA A 75 6.86 -8.53 6.04
CA ALA A 75 7.05 -7.96 7.37
C ALA A 75 5.87 -7.11 7.86
N SER A 76 5.11 -6.51 6.94
CA SER A 76 3.93 -5.70 7.23
C SER A 76 2.61 -6.49 7.16
N ASP A 77 2.67 -7.80 6.95
CA ASP A 77 1.50 -8.68 6.77
C ASP A 77 0.53 -8.16 5.69
N THR A 78 1.10 -7.57 4.63
CA THR A 78 0.32 -7.05 3.51
C THR A 78 0.25 -8.10 2.41
N GLY A 79 -0.89 -8.79 2.32
CA GLY A 79 -1.14 -9.80 1.28
C GLY A 79 -1.49 -9.16 -0.05
N CYS A 80 -0.65 -9.39 -1.08
CA CYS A 80 -0.98 -9.07 -2.47
C CYS A 80 -1.39 -10.36 -3.19
N SER A 81 -2.58 -10.40 -3.77
CA SER A 81 -2.99 -11.51 -4.66
C SER A 81 -2.20 -11.48 -5.98
N THR A 82 -1.88 -10.29 -6.44
CA THR A 82 -1.00 -10.03 -7.58
C THR A 82 -0.01 -8.94 -7.19
N LEU A 83 1.29 -9.22 -7.38
CA LEU A 83 2.37 -8.26 -7.14
C LEU A 83 3.18 -8.05 -8.43
N GLN A 84 3.25 -6.83 -8.89
CA GLN A 84 4.11 -6.43 -10.00
C GLN A 84 5.11 -5.40 -9.49
N VAL A 85 6.38 -5.62 -9.79
CA VAL A 85 7.49 -4.73 -9.42
C VAL A 85 8.24 -4.34 -10.68
N GLY A 86 8.13 -3.08 -11.06
CA GLY A 86 8.90 -2.46 -12.13
C GLY A 86 10.11 -1.72 -11.58
N VAL A 87 11.27 -1.84 -12.22
CA VAL A 87 12.52 -1.19 -11.79
C VAL A 87 13.14 -0.46 -12.96
N GLU A 88 13.29 0.85 -12.84
CA GLU A 88 14.00 1.68 -13.77
C GLU A 88 15.38 2.01 -13.21
N ALA A 89 16.40 1.29 -13.68
CA ALA A 89 17.76 1.35 -13.16
C ALA A 89 18.79 1.86 -14.18
N ALA A 90 18.38 2.52 -15.27
CA ALA A 90 19.26 3.01 -16.31
C ALA A 90 20.38 3.96 -15.79
N ALA A 91 20.11 4.67 -14.70
CA ALA A 91 21.10 5.53 -14.05
C ALA A 91 22.32 4.76 -13.50
N LEU A 92 22.20 3.44 -13.29
CA LEU A 92 23.31 2.61 -12.84
C LEU A 92 24.34 2.35 -13.93
N GLU A 93 23.95 2.46 -15.19
CA GLU A 93 24.80 2.25 -16.37
C GLU A 93 25.38 3.56 -16.91
N ALA A 94 24.97 4.70 -16.34
CA ALA A 94 25.45 6.01 -16.74
C ALA A 94 26.93 6.22 -16.38
N PRO A 95 27.66 7.10 -17.10
CA PRO A 95 29.05 7.43 -16.79
C PRO A 95 29.23 7.89 -15.34
N LEU A 96 30.43 7.65 -14.78
CA LEU A 96 30.79 8.15 -13.46
C LEU A 96 30.65 9.66 -13.39
N ALA A 97 30.31 10.16 -12.20
CA ALA A 97 29.99 11.57 -11.92
C ALA A 97 28.68 12.10 -12.56
N SER A 98 27.88 11.25 -13.19
CA SER A 98 26.53 11.64 -13.59
C SER A 98 25.54 11.42 -12.43
N ALA A 99 24.76 12.44 -12.14
CA ALA A 99 23.66 12.32 -11.17
C ALA A 99 22.53 11.48 -11.79
N GLY A 100 21.94 10.59 -10.98
CA GLY A 100 20.82 9.78 -11.41
C GLY A 100 20.06 9.18 -10.23
N SER A 101 18.94 8.55 -10.53
CA SER A 101 18.15 7.84 -9.52
C SER A 101 17.62 6.53 -10.09
N VAL A 102 17.45 5.55 -9.21
CA VAL A 102 16.70 4.32 -9.51
C VAL A 102 15.27 4.53 -9.05
N ARG A 103 14.30 4.17 -9.91
CA ARG A 103 12.89 4.23 -9.62
C ARG A 103 12.32 2.83 -9.52
N VAL A 104 11.53 2.59 -8.49
CA VAL A 104 10.79 1.34 -8.30
C VAL A 104 9.31 1.65 -8.26
N GLU A 105 8.55 0.94 -9.08
CA GLU A 105 7.10 1.00 -9.14
C GLU A 105 6.52 -0.32 -8.68
N ILE A 106 5.50 -0.25 -7.83
CA ILE A 106 4.79 -1.42 -7.31
C ILE A 106 3.31 -1.28 -7.66
N THR A 107 2.75 -2.37 -8.17
CA THR A 107 1.31 -2.57 -8.25
C THR A 107 0.96 -3.82 -7.45
N CYS A 108 0.16 -3.65 -6.40
CA CYS A 108 -0.31 -4.71 -5.51
C CYS A 108 -1.83 -4.74 -5.54
N GLU A 109 -2.40 -5.89 -5.90
CA GLU A 109 -3.83 -6.15 -5.76
C GLU A 109 -4.08 -6.83 -4.43
N ALA A 110 -4.72 -6.12 -3.49
CA ALA A 110 -5.11 -6.65 -2.19
C ALA A 110 -6.59 -7.04 -2.19
N SER A 111 -6.92 -8.17 -1.56
CA SER A 111 -8.32 -8.57 -1.40
C SER A 111 -9.06 -7.62 -0.47
N LEU A 112 -10.26 -7.18 -0.86
CA LEU A 112 -11.13 -6.40 0.02
C LEU A 112 -11.58 -7.16 1.25
N SER A 113 -11.67 -8.49 1.18
CA SER A 113 -11.96 -9.34 2.33
C SER A 113 -10.89 -9.23 3.42
N ASP A 114 -9.63 -9.02 3.03
CA ASP A 114 -8.51 -8.92 3.96
C ASP A 114 -8.31 -7.49 4.46
N VAL A 115 -8.61 -6.50 3.60
CA VAL A 115 -8.30 -5.09 3.86
C VAL A 115 -9.50 -4.34 4.45
N ALA A 116 -10.74 -4.63 4.04
CA ALA A 116 -11.88 -3.78 4.36
C ALA A 116 -13.07 -4.53 4.99
N LEU A 117 -13.82 -5.28 4.22
CA LEU A 117 -15.09 -5.88 4.63
C LEU A 117 -15.13 -7.35 4.21
N PRO A 118 -15.26 -8.29 5.17
CA PRO A 118 -15.16 -9.73 4.91
C PRO A 118 -16.28 -10.31 4.04
N LEU A 119 -17.30 -9.54 3.70
CA LEU A 119 -18.45 -9.99 2.91
C LEU A 119 -18.55 -9.32 1.54
N ILE A 120 -17.63 -8.40 1.19
CA ILE A 120 -17.64 -7.74 -0.10
C ILE A 120 -16.57 -8.40 -0.98
N PRO A 121 -16.97 -9.12 -2.04
CA PRO A 121 -16.03 -9.65 -3.00
C PRO A 121 -15.40 -8.52 -3.83
N GLY A 122 -14.12 -8.65 -4.12
CA GLY A 122 -13.39 -7.69 -4.94
C GLY A 122 -11.98 -7.46 -4.44
N GLY A 123 -11.23 -6.64 -5.17
CA GLY A 123 -9.87 -6.24 -4.84
C GLY A 123 -9.71 -4.73 -4.91
N VAL A 124 -8.74 -4.22 -4.20
CA VAL A 124 -8.26 -2.84 -4.30
C VAL A 124 -6.85 -2.87 -4.87
N THR A 125 -6.62 -2.05 -5.89
CA THR A 125 -5.29 -1.90 -6.48
C THR A 125 -4.55 -0.78 -5.77
N LEU A 126 -3.45 -1.14 -5.13
CA LEU A 126 -2.54 -0.23 -4.45
C LEU A 126 -1.32 0.00 -5.35
N ASN A 127 -1.02 1.25 -5.64
CA ASN A 127 0.10 1.62 -6.50
C ASN A 127 1.06 2.53 -5.74
N SER A 128 2.35 2.31 -5.91
CA SER A 128 3.38 3.20 -5.37
C SER A 128 4.57 3.29 -6.31
N ALA A 129 5.15 4.45 -6.39
CA ALA A 129 6.41 4.69 -7.09
C ALA A 129 7.35 5.51 -6.21
N ARG A 130 8.55 5.00 -6.00
CA ARG A 130 9.59 5.67 -5.20
C ARG A 130 10.91 5.65 -5.92
N SER A 131 11.71 6.68 -5.70
CA SER A 131 13.05 6.78 -6.28
C SER A 131 14.10 6.97 -5.20
N SER A 132 15.30 6.42 -5.44
CA SER A 132 16.48 6.60 -4.60
C SER A 132 17.62 7.13 -5.45
N PRO A 133 18.35 8.16 -4.98
CA PRO A 133 19.52 8.66 -5.72
C PRO A 133 20.62 7.60 -5.74
N VAL A 134 21.35 7.61 -6.84
CA VAL A 134 22.53 6.77 -7.04
C VAL A 134 23.76 7.60 -6.68
N ASP A 135 24.70 7.01 -5.93
CA ASP A 135 25.97 7.69 -5.63
C ASP A 135 26.78 7.88 -6.92
N PRO A 136 27.05 9.11 -7.35
CA PRO A 136 27.82 9.39 -8.55
C PRO A 136 29.29 9.01 -8.43
N LEU A 137 29.83 8.85 -7.22
CA LEU A 137 31.23 8.55 -6.94
C LEU A 137 31.48 7.05 -6.65
N ARG A 138 30.44 6.19 -6.79
CA ARG A 138 30.62 4.76 -6.55
C ARG A 138 31.67 4.17 -7.48
N GLY A 139 32.65 3.46 -6.90
CA GLY A 139 33.63 2.68 -7.67
C GLY A 139 32.94 1.54 -8.44
N ARG A 140 33.38 1.30 -9.67
CA ARG A 140 32.99 0.15 -10.46
C ARG A 140 33.72 -1.10 -10.00
#